data_e688355b3ba839e60cdee1fa32b500dd
#
_entry.id   e688355b3ba839e60cdee1fa32b500dd
#
_cell.length_a   1.000
_cell.length_b   1.000
_cell.length_c   1.000
_cell.angle_alpha   90.00
_cell.angle_beta   90.00
_cell.angle_gamma   90.00
#
_symmetry.space_group_name_H-M   'P 1'
#
loop_
_entity.id
_entity.type
_entity.pdbx_description
1 polymer ?
#
loop_
_entity_poly.entity_id
_entity_poly.type
_entity_poly.pdbx_seq_one_letter_code
_entity_poly.pdbx_strand_id
1 'polypeptide(L)'
;SVTVGACSQPPPFPPIAMIVLGLCCLLSHTSSRRQIGVEGVRQTHGNLSTFQALRPMTTAIFTIVAKNYLAHARVLMESIRRQHPDLLRIVVLVDEVDGYFDPAKEPFEVVLSSEFNLPSSRWFHFKYSILELSTAVKPYACEYLFQRYHLKKLIYLDPDIKTYARLDCLLNGLDHNSILLTPHLTDSIEDNCQPGELDILRSGTYNLGFIGLALTEETRRFLTWWQSRLYEHCVVDLDRGLFVDQRWMDLAPSLFSGVSIDRRPGLNVAYWNLMHRVIRAEKGGRFTANGETLLFFHFSGFDPDNPMQFSKHQNRFRLSDLGDATYLVSEYKDALLKQGYAECRRWPYAYGRFRNGFPIPDLGRPLHHEHPEIVEQVADPFSDDGFRAFIEVWNGPLYGQNSDNTGLTRLAYRIYRTRPDVQAVMSDVAGADRIRFLEWFVSSGKREHRLNEAFLAPAWNALDAARP
;
A
#
# COMPACT_ATOMS: atom_id res chain seq x y z
N SER A 1 53.44 14.97 -8.40
CA SER A 1 53.09 14.91 -6.97
C SER A 1 51.73 15.58 -6.77
N VAL A 2 50.69 14.77 -6.69
CA VAL A 2 49.35 15.19 -6.33
C VAL A 2 49.06 14.57 -4.97
N THR A 3 48.91 15.39 -3.97
CA THR A 3 48.55 15.02 -2.59
C THR A 3 47.09 14.64 -2.52
N VAL A 4 46.81 13.39 -2.13
CA VAL A 4 45.47 12.90 -1.85
C VAL A 4 45.07 13.33 -0.42
N GLY A 5 44.03 14.14 -0.32
CA GLY A 5 43.43 14.55 0.96
C GLY A 5 42.68 13.39 1.59
N ALA A 6 42.92 13.16 2.88
CA ALA A 6 42.34 12.14 3.70
C ALA A 6 40.84 12.38 3.93
N CYS A 7 40.03 11.39 3.59
CA CYS A 7 38.61 11.33 3.91
C CYS A 7 38.43 10.95 5.40
N SER A 8 37.79 11.81 6.17
CA SER A 8 37.46 11.57 7.57
C SER A 8 36.33 10.54 7.69
N GLN A 9 36.58 9.48 8.45
CA GLN A 9 35.58 8.45 8.79
C GLN A 9 34.53 9.00 9.77
N PRO A 10 33.26 8.55 9.66
CA PRO A 10 32.24 8.86 10.67
C PRO A 10 32.49 8.08 11.97
N PRO A 11 31.98 8.56 13.13
CA PRO A 11 32.21 7.94 14.42
C PRO A 11 31.50 6.58 14.56
N PRO A 12 32.04 5.65 15.40
CA PRO A 12 31.45 4.33 15.59
C PRO A 12 30.19 4.37 16.45
N PHE A 13 29.23 3.51 16.12
CA PHE A 13 28.00 3.29 16.89
C PHE A 13 28.29 2.69 18.29
N PRO A 14 27.52 3.07 19.32
CA PRO A 14 27.64 2.46 20.62
C PRO A 14 27.08 1.03 20.66
N PRO A 15 27.62 0.13 21.53
CA PRO A 15 27.17 -1.25 21.58
C PRO A 15 25.82 -1.40 22.28
N ILE A 16 24.96 -2.23 21.68
CA ILE A 16 23.65 -2.65 22.23
C ILE A 16 23.91 -3.58 23.42
N ALA A 17 23.57 -3.15 24.63
CA ALA A 17 23.58 -3.98 25.82
C ALA A 17 22.40 -4.97 25.80
N MET A 18 22.69 -6.27 25.75
CA MET A 18 21.76 -7.35 26.04
C MET A 18 21.36 -7.31 27.52
N ILE A 19 20.08 -7.08 27.81
CA ILE A 19 19.53 -7.36 29.14
C ILE A 19 18.73 -8.67 29.02
N VAL A 20 19.35 -9.73 29.57
CA VAL A 20 18.67 -11.00 29.87
C VAL A 20 18.10 -10.87 31.27
N LEU A 21 16.79 -10.91 31.43
CA LEU A 21 16.16 -11.15 32.73
C LEU A 21 15.29 -12.39 32.62
N GLY A 22 15.84 -13.46 33.18
CA GLY A 22 15.08 -14.66 33.50
C GLY A 22 14.29 -14.47 34.79
N LEU A 23 13.07 -14.93 34.82
CA LEU A 23 12.39 -15.30 36.06
C LEU A 23 11.61 -16.61 35.84
N CYS A 24 12.14 -17.65 36.45
CA CYS A 24 11.43 -18.88 36.78
C CYS A 24 10.74 -18.68 38.12
N CYS A 25 9.51 -19.16 38.32
CA CYS A 25 9.01 -19.94 39.46
C CYS A 25 7.49 -20.07 39.39
N LEU A 26 7.04 -21.28 39.14
CA LEU A 26 6.28 -22.17 40.02
C LEU A 26 5.21 -21.53 40.92
N LEU A 27 3.97 -22.00 40.73
CA LEU A 27 3.22 -22.68 41.81
C LEU A 27 1.94 -23.33 41.25
N SER A 28 1.83 -24.59 41.59
CA SER A 28 0.69 -25.50 41.52
C SER A 28 -0.37 -25.15 42.58
N HIS A 29 -1.64 -25.40 42.31
CA HIS A 29 -2.58 -26.17 43.12
C HIS A 29 -4.04 -26.02 42.68
N THR A 30 -4.62 -27.10 42.40
CA THR A 30 -5.74 -27.93 42.89
C THR A 30 -7.16 -27.48 42.58
N SER A 31 -7.76 -28.33 41.79
CA SER A 31 -9.02 -29.06 41.98
C SER A 31 -10.17 -28.44 42.77
N SER A 32 -11.32 -28.27 42.10
CA SER A 32 -12.58 -28.69 42.67
C SER A 32 -13.68 -28.92 41.62
N ARG A 33 -14.06 -30.20 41.49
CA ARG A 33 -15.28 -30.64 40.77
C ARG A 33 -16.51 -30.23 41.58
N ARG A 34 -17.54 -29.69 40.92
CA ARG A 34 -18.92 -29.85 41.34
C ARG A 34 -19.76 -30.32 40.15
N GLN A 35 -20.24 -31.55 40.28
CA GLN A 35 -21.35 -32.09 39.53
C GLN A 35 -22.63 -31.45 40.02
N ILE A 36 -23.51 -31.02 39.11
CA ILE A 36 -24.94 -30.86 39.38
C ILE A 36 -25.70 -31.53 38.26
N GLY A 37 -26.74 -32.26 38.71
CA GLY A 37 -27.44 -33.34 38.05
C GLY A 37 -28.29 -32.92 36.84
N VAL A 38 -28.57 -33.99 36.10
CA VAL A 38 -29.45 -34.07 34.93
C VAL A 38 -30.89 -34.22 35.40
N GLU A 39 -31.79 -33.39 34.93
CA GLU A 39 -33.20 -33.74 34.81
C GLU A 39 -33.72 -33.45 33.42
N GLY A 40 -34.43 -34.41 32.88
CA GLY A 40 -34.78 -34.57 31.48
C GLY A 40 -35.88 -33.62 31.00
N VAL A 41 -35.80 -33.29 29.74
CA VAL A 41 -36.91 -32.76 28.93
C VAL A 41 -37.03 -33.55 27.64
N ARG A 42 -38.26 -33.97 27.39
CA ARG A 42 -38.73 -34.87 26.34
C ARG A 42 -38.39 -34.35 24.92
N GLN A 43 -38.00 -35.28 24.08
CA GLN A 43 -37.88 -35.15 22.61
C GLN A 43 -39.27 -34.81 22.00
N THR A 44 -39.32 -33.73 21.21
CA THR A 44 -40.30 -33.58 20.14
C THR A 44 -39.53 -33.69 18.82
N HIS A 45 -39.88 -34.69 18.03
CA HIS A 45 -39.39 -34.89 16.68
C HIS A 45 -39.95 -33.79 15.79
N GLY A 46 -39.11 -32.79 15.44
CA GLY A 46 -39.32 -31.87 14.35
C GLY A 46 -38.28 -32.16 13.24
N ASN A 47 -38.76 -32.29 12.03
CA ASN A 47 -37.98 -32.56 10.81
C ASN A 47 -36.71 -31.70 10.71
N LEU A 48 -35.56 -32.29 10.85
CA LEU A 48 -34.28 -31.72 10.50
C LEU A 48 -34.15 -31.75 8.98
N SER A 49 -34.48 -30.62 8.33
CA SER A 49 -33.95 -30.31 7.02
C SER A 49 -32.42 -30.32 7.12
N THR A 50 -31.79 -31.09 6.27
CA THR A 50 -30.34 -31.24 6.13
C THR A 50 -29.70 -29.87 5.90
N PHE A 51 -29.31 -29.18 6.97
CA PHE A 51 -28.28 -28.17 6.89
C PHE A 51 -26.98 -28.90 6.53
N GLN A 52 -26.61 -28.88 5.25
CA GLN A 52 -25.29 -29.22 4.83
C GLN A 52 -24.35 -28.29 5.57
N ALA A 53 -23.64 -28.79 6.57
CA ALA A 53 -22.64 -28.04 7.31
C ALA A 53 -21.63 -27.52 6.29
N LEU A 54 -21.67 -26.22 5.99
CA LEU A 54 -20.67 -25.53 5.16
C LEU A 54 -19.32 -25.87 5.77
N ARG A 55 -18.47 -26.58 5.02
CA ARG A 55 -17.08 -26.79 5.42
C ARG A 55 -16.48 -25.42 5.72
N PRO A 56 -15.84 -25.21 6.88
CA PRO A 56 -15.26 -23.92 7.18
C PRO A 56 -14.30 -23.55 6.05
N MET A 57 -14.52 -22.41 5.41
CA MET A 57 -13.63 -21.90 4.36
C MET A 57 -12.29 -21.59 5.02
N THR A 58 -11.27 -22.37 4.70
CA THR A 58 -9.92 -22.26 5.29
C THR A 58 -8.99 -21.43 4.42
N THR A 59 -9.48 -20.91 3.30
CA THR A 59 -8.72 -20.16 2.31
C THR A 59 -9.50 -18.93 1.88
N ALA A 60 -8.81 -17.79 1.80
CA ALA A 60 -9.38 -16.56 1.26
C ALA A 60 -8.43 -15.90 0.26
N ILE A 61 -9.03 -15.10 -0.61
CA ILE A 61 -8.32 -14.13 -1.44
C ILE A 61 -8.80 -12.75 -1.04
N PHE A 62 -7.87 -11.81 -0.88
CA PHE A 62 -8.20 -10.44 -0.51
C PHE A 62 -7.46 -9.40 -1.33
N THR A 63 -8.01 -8.20 -1.35
CA THR A 63 -7.38 -6.99 -1.89
C THR A 63 -7.58 -5.83 -0.94
N ILE A 64 -6.82 -4.75 -1.15
CA ILE A 64 -6.86 -3.53 -0.33
C ILE A 64 -7.14 -2.35 -1.25
N VAL A 65 -8.15 -1.54 -0.91
CA VAL A 65 -8.55 -0.36 -1.69
C VAL A 65 -9.01 0.79 -0.79
N ALA A 66 -8.91 2.02 -1.30
CA ALA A 66 -9.80 3.09 -0.87
C ALA A 66 -11.07 3.07 -1.73
N LYS A 67 -12.16 3.72 -1.28
CA LYS A 67 -13.47 3.64 -1.96
C LYS A 67 -13.45 4.12 -3.41
N ASN A 68 -12.58 5.05 -3.76
CA ASN A 68 -12.41 5.51 -5.15
C ASN A 68 -11.83 4.45 -6.09
N TYR A 69 -11.31 3.35 -5.55
CA TYR A 69 -10.78 2.20 -6.31
C TYR A 69 -11.70 0.96 -6.24
N LEU A 70 -12.93 1.12 -5.70
CA LEU A 70 -13.87 0.00 -5.49
C LEU A 70 -14.25 -0.70 -6.80
N ALA A 71 -14.33 0.03 -7.92
CA ALA A 71 -14.60 -0.59 -9.23
C ALA A 71 -13.55 -1.62 -9.63
N HIS A 72 -12.27 -1.36 -9.34
CA HIS A 72 -11.17 -2.30 -9.57
C HIS A 72 -11.32 -3.55 -8.69
N ALA A 73 -11.60 -3.36 -7.40
CA ALA A 73 -11.85 -4.49 -6.50
C ALA A 73 -13.04 -5.34 -6.97
N ARG A 74 -14.13 -4.74 -7.46
CA ARG A 74 -15.28 -5.47 -8.01
C ARG A 74 -14.90 -6.30 -9.24
N VAL A 75 -14.05 -5.78 -10.15
CA VAL A 75 -13.55 -6.53 -11.32
C VAL A 75 -12.70 -7.71 -10.88
N LEU A 76 -11.75 -7.49 -9.96
CA LEU A 76 -10.91 -8.55 -9.41
C LEU A 76 -11.77 -9.62 -8.76
N MET A 77 -12.64 -9.25 -7.81
CA MET A 77 -13.45 -10.19 -7.02
C MET A 77 -14.45 -10.97 -7.88
N GLU A 78 -15.00 -10.35 -8.92
CA GLU A 78 -15.84 -11.05 -9.90
C GLU A 78 -15.03 -12.05 -10.74
N SER A 79 -13.80 -11.71 -11.14
CA SER A 79 -12.93 -12.63 -11.86
C SER A 79 -12.55 -13.85 -11.01
N ILE A 80 -12.25 -13.63 -9.71
CA ILE A 80 -12.01 -14.71 -8.75
C ILE A 80 -13.26 -15.56 -8.54
N ARG A 81 -14.44 -14.95 -8.38
CA ARG A 81 -15.71 -15.67 -8.22
C ARG A 81 -15.98 -16.63 -9.36
N ARG A 82 -15.66 -16.26 -10.58
CA ARG A 82 -15.83 -17.11 -11.78
C ARG A 82 -14.90 -18.31 -11.76
N GLN A 83 -13.68 -18.15 -11.30
CA GLN A 83 -12.67 -19.21 -11.26
C GLN A 83 -12.77 -20.06 -9.99
N HIS A 84 -13.11 -19.42 -8.85
CA HIS A 84 -13.15 -20.01 -7.52
C HIS A 84 -14.42 -19.56 -6.76
N PRO A 85 -15.59 -20.09 -7.10
CA PRO A 85 -16.86 -19.70 -6.47
C PRO A 85 -16.91 -20.06 -4.97
N ASP A 86 -16.11 -21.01 -4.56
CA ASP A 86 -16.00 -21.59 -3.22
C ASP A 86 -15.02 -20.88 -2.28
N LEU A 87 -14.20 -19.94 -2.79
CA LEU A 87 -13.27 -19.19 -1.95
C LEU A 87 -13.91 -17.95 -1.32
N LEU A 88 -13.53 -17.67 -0.08
CA LEU A 88 -13.86 -16.42 0.57
C LEU A 88 -13.13 -15.26 -0.12
N ARG A 89 -13.87 -14.22 -0.49
CA ARG A 89 -13.37 -13.01 -1.15
C ARG A 89 -13.56 -11.84 -0.22
N ILE A 90 -12.47 -11.10 0.06
CA ILE A 90 -12.46 -10.02 1.04
C ILE A 90 -11.86 -8.77 0.40
N VAL A 91 -12.52 -7.64 0.58
CA VAL A 91 -12.00 -6.31 0.26
C VAL A 91 -11.74 -5.57 1.55
N VAL A 92 -10.49 -5.26 1.81
CA VAL A 92 -10.07 -4.37 2.90
C VAL A 92 -10.19 -2.94 2.42
N LEU A 93 -10.99 -2.15 3.12
CA LEU A 93 -11.18 -0.73 2.84
C LEU A 93 -10.26 0.09 3.73
N VAL A 94 -9.27 0.78 3.14
CA VAL A 94 -8.39 1.76 3.82
C VAL A 94 -8.98 3.17 3.76
N ASP A 95 -10.27 3.25 4.01
CA ASP A 95 -11.09 4.45 3.88
C ASP A 95 -12.32 4.31 4.78
N GLU A 96 -13.19 5.33 4.82
CA GLU A 96 -14.52 5.26 5.41
C GLU A 96 -15.56 5.03 4.31
N VAL A 97 -16.65 4.35 4.64
CA VAL A 97 -17.75 4.10 3.69
C VAL A 97 -18.47 5.38 3.31
N ASP A 98 -18.70 6.29 4.27
CA ASP A 98 -19.32 7.62 4.13
C ASP A 98 -20.65 7.63 3.34
N GLY A 99 -21.35 6.47 3.27
CA GLY A 99 -22.60 6.34 2.53
C GLY A 99 -22.47 6.29 1.01
N TYR A 100 -21.25 6.22 0.46
CA TYR A 100 -21.03 6.15 -0.99
C TYR A 100 -21.41 4.80 -1.60
N PHE A 101 -21.37 3.74 -0.82
CA PHE A 101 -21.82 2.41 -1.21
C PHE A 101 -22.33 1.66 0.03
N ASP A 102 -23.06 0.57 -0.18
CA ASP A 102 -23.54 -0.30 0.87
C ASP A 102 -22.69 -1.58 0.91
N PRO A 103 -21.82 -1.78 1.92
CA PRO A 103 -21.00 -2.98 2.04
C PRO A 103 -21.78 -4.29 2.01
N ALA A 104 -23.02 -4.29 2.54
CA ALA A 104 -23.86 -5.48 2.57
C ALA A 104 -24.40 -5.90 1.19
N LYS A 105 -24.33 -5.02 0.20
CA LYS A 105 -24.74 -5.31 -1.18
C LYS A 105 -23.59 -5.75 -2.08
N GLU A 106 -22.36 -5.68 -1.60
CA GLU A 106 -21.21 -6.16 -2.39
C GLU A 106 -21.17 -7.70 -2.41
N PRO A 107 -20.76 -8.33 -3.52
CA PRO A 107 -20.68 -9.78 -3.63
C PRO A 107 -19.41 -10.37 -2.97
N PHE A 108 -18.86 -9.68 -1.97
CA PHE A 108 -17.68 -10.03 -1.18
C PHE A 108 -17.76 -9.40 0.21
N GLU A 109 -16.98 -9.93 1.15
CA GLU A 109 -16.85 -9.33 2.48
C GLU A 109 -16.07 -8.01 2.40
N VAL A 110 -16.57 -6.97 3.09
CA VAL A 110 -15.86 -5.70 3.26
C VAL A 110 -15.40 -5.59 4.70
N VAL A 111 -14.11 -5.34 4.90
CA VAL A 111 -13.47 -5.18 6.21
C VAL A 111 -12.78 -3.81 6.25
N LEU A 112 -13.03 -3.02 7.27
CA LEU A 112 -12.41 -1.71 7.41
C LEU A 112 -11.02 -1.83 8.05
N SER A 113 -10.05 -1.09 7.54
CA SER A 113 -8.71 -1.03 8.17
C SER A 113 -8.74 -0.47 9.59
N SER A 114 -9.76 0.29 9.95
CA SER A 114 -10.00 0.77 11.32
C SER A 114 -10.35 -0.34 12.31
N GLU A 115 -10.72 -1.54 11.84
CA GLU A 115 -10.95 -2.73 12.68
C GLU A 115 -9.65 -3.44 13.09
N PHE A 116 -8.52 -3.10 12.47
CA PHE A 116 -7.24 -3.75 12.75
C PHE A 116 -6.62 -3.20 14.03
N ASN A 117 -5.82 -4.04 14.70
CA ASN A 117 -5.01 -3.62 15.83
C ASN A 117 -3.77 -2.83 15.36
N LEU A 118 -4.01 -1.65 14.78
CA LEU A 118 -2.95 -0.76 14.31
C LEU A 118 -2.39 0.05 15.49
N PRO A 119 -1.06 0.14 15.63
CA PRO A 119 -0.45 1.02 16.61
C PRO A 119 -0.90 2.47 16.37
N SER A 120 -1.44 3.15 17.40
CA SER A 120 -1.94 4.52 17.28
C SER A 120 -2.80 4.73 16.02
N SER A 121 -3.86 3.93 15.88
CA SER A 121 -4.63 3.74 14.62
C SER A 121 -4.93 5.05 13.87
N ARG A 122 -5.37 6.12 14.56
CA ARG A 122 -5.68 7.41 13.90
C ARG A 122 -4.43 8.05 13.29
N TRP A 123 -3.30 8.01 13.98
CA TRP A 123 -2.02 8.48 13.47
C TRP A 123 -1.47 7.59 12.37
N PHE A 124 -1.69 6.27 12.44
CA PHE A 124 -1.31 5.35 11.38
C PHE A 124 -2.00 5.70 10.05
N HIS A 125 -3.30 6.02 10.08
CA HIS A 125 -4.04 6.47 8.90
C HIS A 125 -3.62 7.87 8.42
N PHE A 126 -3.16 8.73 9.33
CA PHE A 126 -2.75 10.10 9.00
C PHE A 126 -1.38 10.16 8.32
N LYS A 127 -0.40 9.40 8.83
CA LYS A 127 1.00 9.54 8.42
C LYS A 127 1.31 9.10 7.00
N TYR A 128 0.45 8.32 6.40
CA TYR A 128 0.63 7.75 5.07
C TYR A 128 -0.30 8.39 4.03
N SER A 129 0.21 8.59 2.80
CA SER A 129 -0.62 8.86 1.63
C SER A 129 -1.51 7.64 1.33
N ILE A 130 -2.48 7.79 0.43
CA ILE A 130 -3.40 6.70 0.07
C ILE A 130 -2.67 5.44 -0.45
N LEU A 131 -1.60 5.63 -1.25
CA LEU A 131 -0.77 4.53 -1.74
C LEU A 131 -0.01 3.85 -0.61
N GLU A 132 0.68 4.66 0.20
CA GLU A 132 1.49 4.16 1.31
C GLU A 132 0.63 3.45 2.36
N LEU A 133 -0.56 3.98 2.69
CA LEU A 133 -1.48 3.36 3.63
C LEU A 133 -2.00 2.02 3.09
N SER A 134 -2.38 1.96 1.80
CA SER A 134 -2.88 0.73 1.18
C SER A 134 -1.85 -0.41 1.23
N THR A 135 -0.58 -0.06 1.24
CA THR A 135 0.53 -1.03 1.35
C THR A 135 0.96 -1.27 2.80
N ALA A 136 0.97 -0.21 3.64
CA ALA A 136 1.39 -0.31 5.05
C ALA A 136 0.48 -1.21 5.90
N VAL A 137 -0.82 -1.22 5.63
CA VAL A 137 -1.78 -2.06 6.38
C VAL A 137 -1.73 -3.54 6.00
N LYS A 138 -1.08 -3.91 4.89
CA LYS A 138 -1.09 -5.27 4.33
C LYS A 138 -0.72 -6.36 5.34
N PRO A 139 0.39 -6.29 6.11
CA PRO A 139 0.72 -7.31 7.11
C PRO A 139 -0.27 -7.36 8.28
N TYR A 140 -0.84 -6.23 8.67
CA TYR A 140 -1.87 -6.16 9.71
C TYR A 140 -3.19 -6.77 9.22
N ALA A 141 -3.56 -6.51 7.97
CA ALA A 141 -4.70 -7.15 7.33
C ALA A 141 -4.52 -8.67 7.27
N CYS A 142 -3.34 -9.16 6.87
CA CYS A 142 -3.07 -10.60 6.84
C CYS A 142 -3.28 -11.25 8.21
N GLU A 143 -2.72 -10.67 9.27
CA GLU A 143 -2.87 -11.19 10.63
C GLU A 143 -4.35 -11.18 11.08
N TYR A 144 -5.03 -10.04 10.91
CA TYR A 144 -6.45 -9.90 11.25
C TYR A 144 -7.32 -10.92 10.52
N LEU A 145 -7.14 -11.09 9.21
CA LEU A 145 -7.93 -12.01 8.39
C LEU A 145 -7.68 -13.48 8.76
N PHE A 146 -6.43 -13.87 9.03
CA PHE A 146 -6.13 -15.21 9.54
C PHE A 146 -6.89 -15.51 10.83
N GLN A 147 -6.94 -14.56 11.77
CA GLN A 147 -7.61 -14.73 13.06
C GLN A 147 -9.14 -14.68 12.92
N ARG A 148 -9.67 -13.67 12.22
CA ARG A 148 -11.11 -13.42 12.12
C ARG A 148 -11.87 -14.54 11.43
N TYR A 149 -11.29 -15.10 10.36
CA TYR A 149 -11.94 -16.11 9.51
C TYR A 149 -11.34 -17.51 9.71
N HIS A 150 -10.45 -17.71 10.68
CA HIS A 150 -9.78 -18.98 10.96
C HIS A 150 -9.14 -19.61 9.71
N LEU A 151 -8.48 -18.79 8.92
CA LEU A 151 -7.87 -19.18 7.64
C LEU A 151 -6.59 -19.99 7.86
N LYS A 152 -6.30 -20.88 6.91
CA LYS A 152 -5.03 -21.60 6.77
C LYS A 152 -4.17 -21.05 5.65
N LYS A 153 -4.80 -20.51 4.60
CA LYS A 153 -4.15 -19.92 3.43
C LYS A 153 -4.80 -18.59 3.09
N LEU A 154 -3.97 -17.63 2.71
CA LEU A 154 -4.39 -16.30 2.33
C LEU A 154 -3.60 -15.84 1.11
N ILE A 155 -4.28 -15.34 0.08
CA ILE A 155 -3.66 -14.76 -1.10
C ILE A 155 -4.08 -13.29 -1.19
N TYR A 156 -3.12 -12.41 -1.32
CA TYR A 156 -3.32 -11.02 -1.68
C TYR A 156 -3.14 -10.84 -3.18
N LEU A 157 -4.03 -10.06 -3.78
CA LEU A 157 -3.91 -9.57 -5.15
C LEU A 157 -4.20 -8.07 -5.17
N ASP A 158 -3.37 -7.30 -5.90
CA ASP A 158 -3.63 -5.88 -6.13
C ASP A 158 -4.98 -5.68 -6.84
N PRO A 159 -5.71 -4.60 -6.57
CA PRO A 159 -7.05 -4.41 -7.09
C PRO A 159 -7.11 -4.27 -8.63
N ASP A 160 -6.02 -3.88 -9.25
CA ASP A 160 -5.87 -3.77 -10.70
C ASP A 160 -5.39 -5.06 -11.38
N ILE A 161 -5.54 -6.20 -10.70
CA ILE A 161 -5.35 -7.54 -11.23
C ILE A 161 -6.71 -8.12 -11.69
N LYS A 162 -6.68 -8.92 -12.76
CA LYS A 162 -7.78 -9.77 -13.18
C LYS A 162 -7.29 -11.20 -13.40
N THR A 163 -8.02 -12.18 -12.84
CA THR A 163 -7.73 -13.61 -13.02
C THR A 163 -8.41 -14.16 -14.27
N TYR A 164 -7.71 -15.03 -14.99
CA TYR A 164 -8.16 -15.66 -16.22
C TYR A 164 -8.28 -17.18 -16.12
N ALA A 165 -7.72 -17.77 -15.07
CA ALA A 165 -7.80 -19.19 -14.79
C ALA A 165 -7.76 -19.46 -13.28
N ARG A 166 -7.96 -20.73 -12.90
CA ARG A 166 -7.89 -21.18 -11.52
C ARG A 166 -6.46 -21.05 -10.96
N LEU A 167 -6.38 -20.63 -9.70
CA LEU A 167 -5.13 -20.42 -8.97
C LEU A 167 -4.72 -21.66 -8.14
N ASP A 168 -5.22 -22.87 -8.49
CA ASP A 168 -4.97 -24.09 -7.72
C ASP A 168 -3.48 -24.37 -7.51
N CYS A 169 -2.66 -24.02 -8.49
CA CYS A 169 -1.22 -24.19 -8.39
C CYS A 169 -0.57 -23.32 -7.28
N LEU A 170 -1.11 -22.13 -7.01
CA LEU A 170 -0.67 -21.27 -5.91
C LEU A 170 -1.18 -21.83 -4.57
N LEU A 171 -2.43 -22.28 -4.54
CA LEU A 171 -3.01 -22.91 -3.35
C LEU A 171 -2.26 -24.19 -2.96
N ASN A 172 -1.89 -25.03 -3.94
CA ASN A 172 -1.07 -26.22 -3.72
C ASN A 172 0.38 -25.85 -3.32
N GLY A 173 0.94 -24.78 -3.88
CA GLY A 173 2.24 -24.24 -3.48
C GLY A 173 2.29 -23.88 -1.99
N LEU A 174 1.19 -23.35 -1.44
CA LEU A 174 1.04 -23.03 -0.02
C LEU A 174 0.83 -24.25 0.90
N ASP A 175 0.70 -25.47 0.37
CA ASP A 175 0.75 -26.68 1.18
C ASP A 175 2.18 -27.03 1.62
N HIS A 176 3.18 -26.49 0.91
CA HIS A 176 4.59 -26.82 1.10
C HIS A 176 5.47 -25.62 1.45
N ASN A 177 4.94 -24.40 1.31
CA ASN A 177 5.68 -23.16 1.53
C ASN A 177 4.88 -22.21 2.42
N SER A 178 5.59 -21.46 3.25
CA SER A 178 5.00 -20.45 4.11
C SER A 178 4.62 -19.18 3.36
N ILE A 179 5.44 -18.80 2.37
CA ILE A 179 5.33 -17.55 1.63
C ILE A 179 5.57 -17.83 0.14
N LEU A 180 4.69 -17.34 -0.73
CA LEU A 180 4.87 -17.35 -2.18
C LEU A 180 5.01 -15.92 -2.71
N LEU A 181 6.03 -15.69 -3.53
CA LEU A 181 6.31 -14.42 -4.20
C LEU A 181 6.40 -14.63 -5.72
N THR A 182 6.17 -13.57 -6.49
CA THR A 182 6.46 -13.54 -7.93
C THR A 182 7.48 -12.43 -8.23
N PRO A 183 8.52 -12.70 -9.06
CA PRO A 183 9.47 -11.67 -9.43
C PRO A 183 8.87 -10.73 -10.48
N HIS A 184 9.40 -9.49 -10.57
CA HIS A 184 9.09 -8.61 -11.68
C HIS A 184 9.60 -9.18 -13.01
N LEU A 185 10.84 -9.63 -13.00
CA LEU A 185 11.55 -10.14 -14.18
C LEU A 185 11.93 -11.60 -13.98
N THR A 186 11.89 -12.36 -15.06
CA THR A 186 12.39 -13.74 -15.15
C THR A 186 13.51 -13.88 -16.19
N ASP A 187 13.81 -12.79 -16.89
CA ASP A 187 14.86 -12.69 -17.90
C ASP A 187 15.41 -11.27 -17.93
N SER A 188 16.61 -11.06 -18.53
CA SER A 188 17.27 -9.77 -18.64
C SER A 188 16.57 -8.82 -19.62
N ILE A 189 16.73 -7.51 -19.41
CA ILE A 189 16.21 -6.48 -20.32
C ILE A 189 17.36 -6.00 -21.22
N GLU A 190 17.22 -6.21 -22.53
CA GLU A 190 18.27 -5.89 -23.52
C GLU A 190 17.97 -4.59 -24.30
N ASP A 191 16.93 -3.85 -23.95
CA ASP A 191 16.57 -2.58 -24.59
C ASP A 191 16.84 -1.37 -23.69
N ASN A 192 16.69 -0.16 -24.23
CA ASN A 192 16.84 1.10 -23.50
C ASN A 192 15.50 1.71 -23.07
N CYS A 193 14.43 0.90 -23.04
CA CYS A 193 13.12 1.37 -22.65
C CYS A 193 12.93 1.35 -21.12
N GLN A 194 11.89 2.01 -20.66
CA GLN A 194 11.53 2.07 -19.24
C GLN A 194 10.27 1.23 -18.96
N PRO A 195 10.24 0.53 -17.80
CA PRO A 195 11.32 0.41 -16.84
C PRO A 195 12.45 -0.47 -17.34
N GLY A 196 13.67 -0.10 -16.97
CA GLY A 196 14.86 -0.93 -17.11
C GLY A 196 15.17 -1.67 -15.80
N GLU A 197 16.25 -2.48 -15.79
CA GLU A 197 16.66 -3.25 -14.61
C GLU A 197 16.99 -2.35 -13.40
N LEU A 198 17.53 -1.14 -13.63
CA LEU A 198 17.78 -0.19 -12.54
C LEU A 198 16.50 0.31 -11.88
N ASP A 199 15.41 0.45 -12.63
CA ASP A 199 14.11 0.81 -12.08
C ASP A 199 13.54 -0.32 -11.23
N ILE A 200 13.73 -1.57 -11.67
CA ILE A 200 13.36 -2.77 -10.89
C ILE A 200 14.19 -2.89 -9.61
N LEU A 201 15.52 -2.66 -9.69
CA LEU A 201 16.37 -2.64 -8.49
C LEU A 201 15.95 -1.56 -7.47
N ARG A 202 15.44 -0.43 -7.93
CA ARG A 202 14.92 0.63 -7.05
C ARG A 202 13.57 0.29 -6.42
N SER A 203 12.67 -0.31 -7.20
CA SER A 203 11.31 -0.63 -6.74
C SER A 203 11.18 -1.98 -6.02
N GLY A 204 12.14 -2.89 -6.20
CA GLY A 204 12.19 -4.22 -5.60
C GLY A 204 12.13 -5.35 -6.62
N THR A 205 12.79 -6.46 -6.33
CA THR A 205 12.89 -7.63 -7.19
C THR A 205 11.55 -8.36 -7.34
N TYR A 206 10.74 -8.38 -6.28
CA TYR A 206 9.44 -9.07 -6.23
C TYR A 206 8.30 -8.07 -6.32
N ASN A 207 7.28 -8.37 -7.16
CA ASN A 207 6.10 -7.52 -7.25
C ASN A 207 5.07 -7.92 -6.22
N LEU A 208 4.77 -7.03 -5.28
CA LEU A 208 3.81 -7.24 -4.19
C LEU A 208 2.35 -6.98 -4.58
N GLY A 209 2.06 -6.87 -5.88
CA GLY A 209 0.70 -7.08 -6.38
C GLY A 209 0.20 -8.50 -6.14
N PHE A 210 1.13 -9.42 -5.81
CA PHE A 210 0.81 -10.77 -5.36
C PHE A 210 1.69 -11.17 -4.16
N ILE A 211 1.06 -11.73 -3.12
CA ILE A 211 1.71 -12.53 -2.10
C ILE A 211 0.76 -13.64 -1.64
N GLY A 212 1.27 -14.87 -1.54
CA GLY A 212 0.56 -15.99 -0.95
C GLY A 212 1.16 -16.35 0.41
N LEU A 213 0.31 -16.64 1.40
CA LEU A 213 0.71 -16.96 2.78
C LEU A 213 -0.03 -18.21 3.27
N ALA A 214 0.70 -19.19 3.79
CA ALA A 214 0.15 -20.27 4.61
C ALA A 214 0.35 -19.93 6.09
N LEU A 215 -0.64 -20.24 6.95
CA LEU A 215 -0.54 -19.95 8.38
C LEU A 215 0.43 -20.93 9.05
N THR A 216 1.68 -20.57 9.13
CA THR A 216 2.77 -21.30 9.78
C THR A 216 3.43 -20.41 10.85
N GLU A 217 4.29 -20.99 11.70
CA GLU A 217 5.08 -20.20 12.65
C GLU A 217 6.03 -19.22 11.92
N GLU A 218 6.59 -19.66 10.79
CA GLU A 218 7.44 -18.79 9.97
C GLU A 218 6.67 -17.61 9.38
N THR A 219 5.43 -17.81 8.95
CA THR A 219 4.55 -16.71 8.50
C THR A 219 4.25 -15.73 9.63
N ARG A 220 4.07 -16.20 10.87
CA ARG A 220 3.87 -15.31 12.04
C ARG A 220 5.11 -14.43 12.30
N ARG A 221 6.31 -15.04 12.27
CA ARG A 221 7.58 -14.31 12.38
C ARG A 221 7.71 -13.27 11.26
N PHE A 222 7.41 -13.66 10.03
CA PHE A 222 7.43 -12.77 8.86
C PHE A 222 6.47 -11.60 9.03
N LEU A 223 5.22 -11.83 9.41
CA LEU A 223 4.22 -10.77 9.58
C LEU A 223 4.64 -9.79 10.69
N THR A 224 5.14 -10.27 11.81
CA THR A 224 5.64 -9.42 12.90
C THR A 224 6.82 -8.54 12.44
N TRP A 225 7.77 -9.13 11.71
CA TRP A 225 8.87 -8.37 11.12
C TRP A 225 8.37 -7.34 10.12
N TRP A 226 7.48 -7.72 9.23
CA TRP A 226 6.97 -6.84 8.17
C TRP A 226 6.15 -5.69 8.74
N GLN A 227 5.29 -5.95 9.74
CA GLN A 227 4.58 -4.91 10.49
C GLN A 227 5.56 -3.89 11.10
N SER A 228 6.63 -4.35 11.74
CA SER A 228 7.62 -3.45 12.35
C SER A 228 8.34 -2.56 11.33
N ARG A 229 8.58 -3.06 10.11
CA ARG A 229 9.19 -2.26 9.02
C ARG A 229 8.20 -1.26 8.44
N LEU A 230 6.98 -1.69 8.19
CA LEU A 230 5.96 -0.85 7.56
C LEU A 230 5.31 0.14 8.55
N TYR A 231 5.54 -0.02 9.85
CA TYR A 231 5.09 0.97 10.82
C TYR A 231 5.72 2.35 10.57
N GLU A 232 6.98 2.41 10.17
CA GLU A 232 7.71 3.68 9.99
C GLU A 232 8.20 3.93 8.57
N HIS A 233 8.40 2.89 7.77
CA HIS A 233 9.16 2.96 6.54
C HIS A 233 8.38 2.49 5.31
N CYS A 234 7.06 2.58 5.31
CA CYS A 234 6.23 2.30 4.15
C CYS A 234 6.03 3.55 3.29
N VAL A 235 7.11 4.09 2.78
CA VAL A 235 7.13 5.33 2.01
C VAL A 235 7.80 5.13 0.65
N VAL A 236 7.51 6.02 -0.30
CA VAL A 236 8.26 6.12 -1.56
C VAL A 236 9.42 7.08 -1.34
N ASP A 237 10.61 6.54 -1.08
CA ASP A 237 11.86 7.29 -0.89
C ASP A 237 13.02 6.50 -1.53
N LEU A 238 13.16 6.69 -2.84
CA LEU A 238 14.14 5.95 -3.64
C LEU A 238 15.59 6.25 -3.26
N ASP A 239 15.87 7.44 -2.73
CA ASP A 239 17.22 7.82 -2.28
C ASP A 239 17.64 7.04 -1.05
N ARG A 240 16.69 6.68 -0.18
CA ARG A 240 16.89 5.80 0.97
C ARG A 240 16.70 4.32 0.64
N GLY A 241 16.44 3.97 -0.62
CA GLY A 241 16.18 2.60 -1.06
C GLY A 241 14.84 2.05 -0.59
N LEU A 242 13.82 2.92 -0.36
CA LEU A 242 12.49 2.54 0.09
C LEU A 242 11.47 2.69 -1.05
N PHE A 243 10.67 1.66 -1.24
CA PHE A 243 9.54 1.66 -2.12
C PHE A 243 8.38 0.89 -1.49
N VAL A 244 7.63 1.57 -0.67
CA VAL A 244 6.49 1.10 0.14
C VAL A 244 6.76 -0.27 0.81
N ASP A 245 5.86 -1.22 0.69
CA ASP A 245 5.97 -2.57 1.26
C ASP A 245 6.89 -3.49 0.43
N GLN A 246 6.98 -3.23 -0.87
CA GLN A 246 7.56 -4.14 -1.86
C GLN A 246 9.08 -4.28 -1.72
N ARG A 247 9.80 -3.18 -1.52
CA ARG A 247 11.27 -3.19 -1.41
C ARG A 247 11.78 -4.04 -0.22
N TRP A 248 10.99 -4.13 0.83
CA TRP A 248 11.31 -4.98 1.99
C TRP A 248 11.35 -6.48 1.65
N MET A 249 10.60 -6.90 0.62
CA MET A 249 10.55 -8.31 0.21
C MET A 249 11.87 -8.83 -0.37
N ASP A 250 12.77 -7.97 -0.81
CA ASP A 250 14.10 -8.39 -1.25
C ASP A 250 14.90 -9.08 -0.13
N LEU A 251 14.59 -8.76 1.12
CA LEU A 251 15.20 -9.40 2.29
C LEU A 251 14.52 -10.71 2.71
N ALA A 252 13.26 -10.92 2.29
CA ALA A 252 12.46 -12.03 2.80
C ALA A 252 13.08 -13.41 2.54
N PRO A 253 13.62 -13.73 1.33
CA PRO A 253 14.25 -15.02 1.08
C PRO A 253 15.50 -15.30 1.91
N SER A 254 16.18 -14.23 2.41
CA SER A 254 17.36 -14.36 3.26
C SER A 254 17.01 -14.49 4.74
N LEU A 255 15.87 -13.91 5.18
CA LEU A 255 15.49 -13.85 6.59
C LEU A 255 14.56 -14.98 7.01
N PHE A 256 13.81 -15.55 6.07
CA PHE A 256 12.74 -16.51 6.36
C PHE A 256 12.90 -17.78 5.52
N SER A 257 12.79 -18.92 6.18
CA SER A 257 12.69 -20.22 5.52
C SER A 257 11.29 -20.42 4.94
N GLY A 258 11.14 -21.29 3.94
CA GLY A 258 9.83 -21.56 3.32
C GLY A 258 9.29 -20.43 2.44
N VAL A 259 10.14 -19.50 2.00
CA VAL A 259 9.85 -18.56 0.90
C VAL A 259 10.09 -19.26 -0.42
N SER A 260 9.07 -19.30 -1.28
CA SER A 260 9.16 -19.81 -2.65
C SER A 260 8.87 -18.72 -3.66
N ILE A 261 9.65 -18.69 -4.72
CA ILE A 261 9.56 -17.72 -5.81
C ILE A 261 9.01 -18.41 -7.04
N ASP A 262 7.77 -18.09 -7.40
CA ASP A 262 7.09 -18.68 -8.56
C ASP A 262 7.38 -17.86 -9.83
N ARG A 263 8.04 -18.50 -10.80
CA ARG A 263 8.51 -17.88 -12.03
C ARG A 263 7.69 -18.27 -13.26
N ARG A 264 6.54 -18.95 -13.09
CA ARG A 264 5.71 -19.35 -14.21
C ARG A 264 5.26 -18.17 -15.06
N PRO A 265 5.31 -18.25 -16.39
CA PRO A 265 5.05 -17.12 -17.28
C PRO A 265 3.60 -16.62 -17.21
N GLY A 266 2.65 -17.46 -16.81
CA GLY A 266 1.25 -17.09 -16.65
C GLY A 266 0.90 -16.33 -15.37
N LEU A 267 1.90 -16.06 -14.48
CA LEU A 267 1.71 -15.37 -13.22
C LEU A 267 2.17 -13.91 -13.32
N ASN A 268 1.37 -12.99 -12.77
CA ASN A 268 1.70 -11.59 -12.61
C ASN A 268 2.23 -10.94 -13.91
N VAL A 269 1.53 -11.24 -15.03
CA VAL A 269 1.87 -10.67 -16.34
C VAL A 269 1.50 -9.19 -16.33
N ALA A 270 2.45 -8.35 -16.69
CA ALA A 270 2.29 -6.91 -16.69
C ALA A 270 3.27 -6.22 -17.65
N TYR A 271 3.17 -4.89 -17.78
CA TYR A 271 4.02 -4.11 -18.66
C TYR A 271 5.53 -4.31 -18.43
N TRP A 272 5.95 -4.63 -17.19
CA TRP A 272 7.37 -4.80 -16.82
C TRP A 272 7.98 -6.13 -17.25
N ASN A 273 7.18 -7.12 -17.66
CA ASN A 273 7.66 -8.44 -18.09
C ASN A 273 7.05 -8.93 -19.40
N LEU A 274 6.19 -8.12 -20.03
CA LEU A 274 5.50 -8.51 -21.26
C LEU A 274 6.46 -8.69 -22.43
N MET A 275 7.68 -8.08 -22.42
CA MET A 275 8.71 -8.28 -23.43
C MET A 275 9.21 -9.74 -23.47
N HIS A 276 9.09 -10.49 -22.37
CA HIS A 276 9.48 -11.89 -22.26
C HIS A 276 8.28 -12.86 -22.26
N ARG A 277 7.05 -12.35 -22.49
CA ARG A 277 5.81 -13.13 -22.37
C ARG A 277 4.91 -12.93 -23.57
N VAL A 278 4.92 -13.92 -24.46
CA VAL A 278 4.04 -13.92 -25.65
C VAL A 278 2.65 -14.37 -25.22
N ILE A 279 1.70 -13.43 -25.25
CA ILE A 279 0.28 -13.73 -24.96
C ILE A 279 -0.38 -14.26 -26.24
N ARG A 280 -1.17 -15.33 -26.08
CA ARG A 280 -2.01 -15.90 -27.15
C ARG A 280 -3.43 -16.13 -26.66
N ALA A 281 -4.38 -15.73 -27.49
CA ALA A 281 -5.79 -16.06 -27.31
C ALA A 281 -6.07 -17.46 -27.85
N GLU A 282 -6.65 -18.30 -27.01
CA GLU A 282 -6.98 -19.69 -27.33
C GLU A 282 -8.51 -19.85 -27.52
N LYS A 283 -8.90 -20.97 -28.13
CA LYS A 283 -10.31 -21.31 -28.27
C LYS A 283 -11.02 -21.35 -26.91
N GLY A 284 -12.25 -20.84 -26.86
CA GLY A 284 -13.06 -20.81 -25.65
C GLY A 284 -12.72 -19.68 -24.68
N GLY A 285 -12.06 -18.60 -25.15
CA GLY A 285 -11.78 -17.40 -24.35
C GLY A 285 -10.67 -17.58 -23.32
N ARG A 286 -9.85 -18.61 -23.49
CA ARG A 286 -8.64 -18.84 -22.68
C ARG A 286 -7.47 -18.05 -23.22
N PHE A 287 -6.48 -17.75 -22.36
CA PHE A 287 -5.25 -17.11 -22.75
C PHE A 287 -4.06 -17.90 -22.24
N THR A 288 -2.97 -17.83 -22.99
CA THR A 288 -1.67 -18.40 -22.58
C THR A 288 -0.59 -17.31 -22.59
N ALA A 289 0.43 -17.52 -21.75
CA ALA A 289 1.68 -16.76 -21.76
C ALA A 289 2.81 -17.76 -22.00
N ASN A 290 3.56 -17.61 -23.09
CA ASN A 290 4.60 -18.54 -23.53
C ASN A 290 4.11 -20.02 -23.64
N GLY A 291 2.83 -20.21 -24.02
CA GLY A 291 2.22 -21.54 -24.12
C GLY A 291 1.67 -22.13 -22.81
N GLU A 292 1.93 -21.51 -21.67
CA GLU A 292 1.32 -21.89 -20.39
C GLU A 292 0.06 -21.08 -20.11
N THR A 293 -0.87 -21.63 -19.30
CA THR A 293 -2.12 -20.95 -18.96
C THR A 293 -1.85 -19.60 -18.30
N LEU A 294 -2.45 -18.52 -18.83
CA LEU A 294 -2.46 -17.22 -18.16
C LEU A 294 -3.32 -17.30 -16.91
N LEU A 295 -2.72 -17.14 -15.74
CA LEU A 295 -3.43 -17.19 -14.46
C LEU A 295 -3.99 -15.84 -14.08
N PHE A 296 -3.16 -14.79 -14.10
CA PHE A 296 -3.63 -13.42 -13.90
C PHE A 296 -2.74 -12.39 -14.58
N PHE A 297 -3.38 -11.31 -14.99
CA PHE A 297 -2.77 -10.13 -15.61
C PHE A 297 -2.93 -8.94 -14.68
N HIS A 298 -1.84 -8.18 -14.47
CA HIS A 298 -1.77 -7.01 -13.61
C HIS A 298 -1.75 -5.74 -14.48
N PHE A 299 -2.86 -5.00 -14.49
CA PHE A 299 -3.06 -3.81 -15.33
C PHE A 299 -2.48 -2.54 -14.69
N SER A 300 -1.34 -2.67 -14.03
CA SER A 300 -0.68 -1.57 -13.30
C SER A 300 -0.48 -0.34 -14.19
N GLY A 301 -0.96 0.79 -13.71
CA GLY A 301 -0.86 2.06 -14.42
C GLY A 301 -1.79 2.23 -15.62
N PHE A 302 -2.72 1.31 -15.88
CA PHE A 302 -3.76 1.47 -16.89
C PHE A 302 -4.80 2.50 -16.42
N ASP A 303 -5.17 3.41 -17.32
CA ASP A 303 -6.22 4.41 -17.07
C ASP A 303 -7.34 4.26 -18.10
N PRO A 304 -8.57 3.88 -17.69
CA PRO A 304 -9.72 3.78 -18.60
C PRO A 304 -10.08 5.07 -19.35
N ASP A 305 -9.71 6.25 -18.81
CA ASP A 305 -9.95 7.54 -19.47
C ASP A 305 -8.92 7.83 -20.56
N ASN A 306 -7.76 7.17 -20.52
CA ASN A 306 -6.72 7.23 -21.54
C ASN A 306 -6.40 5.82 -22.09
N PRO A 307 -7.38 5.13 -22.71
CA PRO A 307 -7.26 3.71 -23.05
C PRO A 307 -6.25 3.42 -24.14
N MET A 308 -5.74 4.43 -24.84
CA MET A 308 -4.68 4.26 -25.85
C MET A 308 -3.31 4.09 -25.21
N GLN A 309 -3.16 4.45 -23.93
CA GLN A 309 -1.96 4.24 -23.16
C GLN A 309 -2.08 2.96 -22.34
N PHE A 310 -1.33 1.92 -22.72
CA PHE A 310 -1.37 0.61 -22.05
C PHE A 310 -1.04 0.72 -20.54
N SER A 311 -0.01 1.49 -20.21
CA SER A 311 0.35 1.83 -18.82
C SER A 311 1.12 3.16 -18.81
N LYS A 312 0.85 3.99 -17.82
CA LYS A 312 1.56 5.26 -17.62
C LYS A 312 3.00 5.10 -17.09
N HIS A 313 3.38 3.87 -16.70
CA HIS A 313 4.67 3.55 -16.07
C HIS A 313 5.71 2.98 -17.02
N GLN A 314 5.44 3.02 -18.33
CA GLN A 314 6.35 2.45 -19.33
C GLN A 314 6.33 3.25 -20.63
N ASN A 315 7.41 3.09 -21.43
CA ASN A 315 7.51 3.66 -22.79
C ASN A 315 7.87 2.61 -23.86
N ARG A 316 7.83 1.32 -23.51
CA ARG A 316 8.24 0.20 -24.38
C ARG A 316 7.15 -0.22 -25.36
N PHE A 317 5.88 -0.25 -24.91
CA PHE A 317 4.76 -0.78 -25.68
C PHE A 317 3.72 0.30 -25.98
N ARG A 318 3.31 0.37 -27.24
CA ARG A 318 2.03 0.98 -27.65
C ARG A 318 0.96 -0.08 -27.62
N LEU A 319 -0.29 0.30 -27.57
CA LEU A 319 -1.41 -0.65 -27.56
C LEU A 319 -1.42 -1.56 -28.83
N SER A 320 -0.98 -1.02 -29.98
CA SER A 320 -0.82 -1.76 -31.24
C SER A 320 0.20 -2.90 -31.19
N ASP A 321 1.16 -2.82 -30.26
CA ASP A 321 2.29 -3.74 -30.19
C ASP A 321 2.01 -4.97 -29.31
N LEU A 322 0.86 -4.97 -28.60
CA LEU A 322 0.52 -5.97 -27.58
C LEU A 322 0.00 -7.29 -28.18
N GLY A 323 -0.25 -7.38 -29.50
CA GLY A 323 -0.84 -8.60 -30.09
C GLY A 323 -2.14 -9.00 -29.38
N ASP A 324 -2.26 -10.28 -29.03
CA ASP A 324 -3.47 -10.79 -28.36
C ASP A 324 -3.72 -10.21 -26.96
N ALA A 325 -2.71 -9.63 -26.30
CA ALA A 325 -2.91 -8.94 -25.03
C ALA A 325 -3.79 -7.69 -25.16
N THR A 326 -3.99 -7.15 -26.36
CA THR A 326 -4.94 -6.07 -26.63
C THR A 326 -6.37 -6.44 -26.22
N TYR A 327 -6.76 -7.72 -26.40
CA TYR A 327 -8.07 -8.21 -25.95
C TYR A 327 -8.24 -8.13 -24.44
N LEU A 328 -7.17 -8.43 -23.68
CA LEU A 328 -7.17 -8.35 -22.21
C LEU A 328 -7.39 -6.91 -21.75
N VAL A 329 -6.71 -5.95 -22.38
CA VAL A 329 -6.82 -4.51 -22.05
C VAL A 329 -8.23 -3.99 -22.36
N SER A 330 -8.78 -4.33 -23.53
CA SER A 330 -10.14 -3.94 -23.91
C SER A 330 -11.20 -4.51 -22.96
N GLU A 331 -11.10 -5.81 -22.67
CA GLU A 331 -12.00 -6.50 -21.74
C GLU A 331 -11.91 -5.92 -20.31
N TYR A 332 -10.71 -5.59 -19.84
CA TYR A 332 -10.51 -4.99 -18.52
C TYR A 332 -11.12 -3.59 -18.43
N LYS A 333 -10.90 -2.75 -19.44
CA LYS A 333 -11.56 -1.44 -19.55
C LYS A 333 -13.08 -1.55 -19.46
N ASP A 334 -13.68 -2.44 -20.29
CA ASP A 334 -15.14 -2.61 -20.33
C ASP A 334 -15.67 -3.13 -18.99
N ALA A 335 -14.91 -4.03 -18.33
CA ALA A 335 -15.24 -4.52 -17.00
C ALA A 335 -15.22 -3.40 -15.95
N LEU A 336 -14.22 -2.51 -15.96
CA LEU A 336 -14.13 -1.36 -15.04
C LEU A 336 -15.30 -0.40 -15.22
N LEU A 337 -15.64 -0.05 -16.48
CA LEU A 337 -16.77 0.82 -16.77
C LEU A 337 -18.09 0.22 -16.29
N LYS A 338 -18.28 -1.08 -16.50
CA LYS A 338 -19.46 -1.83 -16.04
C LYS A 338 -19.56 -1.88 -14.51
N GLN A 339 -18.43 -1.89 -13.80
CA GLN A 339 -18.38 -1.93 -12.34
C GLN A 339 -18.44 -0.55 -11.66
N GLY A 340 -18.74 0.50 -12.42
CA GLY A 340 -18.98 1.85 -11.89
C GLY A 340 -17.73 2.70 -11.75
N TYR A 341 -16.68 2.46 -12.53
CA TYR A 341 -15.43 3.22 -12.50
C TYR A 341 -15.65 4.74 -12.56
N ALA A 342 -16.50 5.22 -13.50
CA ALA A 342 -16.74 6.65 -13.69
C ALA A 342 -17.33 7.35 -12.45
N GLU A 343 -18.04 6.62 -11.62
CA GLU A 343 -18.61 7.08 -10.36
C GLU A 343 -17.58 6.96 -9.22
N CYS A 344 -17.11 5.72 -8.97
CA CYS A 344 -16.21 5.43 -7.83
C CYS A 344 -14.99 6.33 -7.80
N ARG A 345 -14.33 6.57 -8.95
CA ARG A 345 -13.10 7.38 -9.04
C ARG A 345 -13.25 8.82 -8.50
N ARG A 346 -14.50 9.33 -8.38
CA ARG A 346 -14.79 10.68 -7.89
C ARG A 346 -15.05 10.74 -6.39
N TRP A 347 -15.19 9.58 -5.75
CA TRP A 347 -15.47 9.55 -4.33
C TRP A 347 -14.27 10.07 -3.52
N PRO A 348 -14.50 10.97 -2.59
CA PRO A 348 -13.43 11.57 -1.83
C PRO A 348 -12.81 10.57 -0.84
N TYR A 349 -11.50 10.62 -0.69
CA TYR A 349 -10.78 9.84 0.32
C TYR A 349 -10.97 10.48 1.70
N ALA A 350 -11.47 9.73 2.68
CA ALA A 350 -11.82 10.26 4.00
C ALA A 350 -10.59 10.79 4.76
N TYR A 351 -9.47 10.07 4.69
CA TYR A 351 -8.22 10.47 5.36
C TYR A 351 -7.38 11.47 4.54
N GLY A 352 -7.95 12.03 3.48
CA GLY A 352 -7.34 13.10 2.68
C GLY A 352 -7.61 14.49 3.20
N ARG A 353 -8.45 14.65 4.24
CA ARG A 353 -8.89 15.95 4.76
C ARG A 353 -8.97 15.94 6.28
N PHE A 354 -8.76 17.11 6.87
CA PHE A 354 -9.15 17.35 8.25
C PHE A 354 -10.68 17.42 8.39
N ARG A 355 -11.20 17.30 9.62
CA ARG A 355 -12.65 17.34 9.91
C ARG A 355 -13.30 18.66 9.45
N ASN A 356 -12.58 19.75 9.49
CA ASN A 356 -13.02 21.08 8.98
C ASN A 356 -13.00 21.19 7.43
N GLY A 357 -12.70 20.09 6.72
CA GLY A 357 -12.69 20.01 5.25
C GLY A 357 -11.38 20.44 4.57
N PHE A 358 -10.38 20.94 5.30
CA PHE A 358 -9.09 21.30 4.71
C PHE A 358 -8.34 20.08 4.21
N PRO A 359 -7.78 20.11 2.98
CA PRO A 359 -6.97 19.00 2.46
C PRO A 359 -5.65 18.87 3.24
N ILE A 360 -5.24 17.64 3.47
CA ILE A 360 -3.94 17.32 4.08
C ILE A 360 -2.92 17.15 2.94
N PRO A 361 -1.90 18.02 2.85
CA PRO A 361 -0.84 17.86 1.88
C PRO A 361 -0.04 16.60 2.17
N ASP A 362 0.21 15.76 1.16
CA ASP A 362 0.97 14.51 1.35
C ASP A 362 2.39 14.78 1.86
N LEU A 363 3.03 15.88 1.40
CA LEU A 363 4.34 16.31 1.91
C LEU A 363 4.35 16.70 3.40
N GLY A 364 3.19 16.95 3.98
CA GLY A 364 3.04 17.24 5.42
C GLY A 364 2.80 16.01 6.29
N ARG A 365 2.51 14.84 5.73
CA ARG A 365 2.19 13.62 6.46
C ARG A 365 3.33 13.10 7.36
N PRO A 366 4.63 13.31 7.04
CA PRO A 366 5.73 12.94 7.93
C PRO A 366 5.77 13.66 9.29
N LEU A 367 4.83 14.56 9.58
CA LEU A 367 4.68 15.22 10.89
C LEU A 367 4.84 14.25 12.06
N HIS A 368 4.26 13.07 11.95
CA HIS A 368 4.34 12.01 12.96
C HIS A 368 5.79 11.62 13.30
N HIS A 369 6.69 11.55 12.31
CA HIS A 369 8.09 11.14 12.51
C HIS A 369 8.98 12.30 12.91
N GLU A 370 8.70 13.49 12.38
CA GLU A 370 9.53 14.68 12.57
C GLU A 370 9.20 15.44 13.86
N HIS A 371 7.97 15.25 14.36
CA HIS A 371 7.44 15.94 15.54
C HIS A 371 6.65 14.96 16.44
N PRO A 372 7.32 13.94 17.01
CA PRO A 372 6.65 12.92 17.83
C PRO A 372 5.96 13.51 19.07
N GLU A 373 6.42 14.67 19.58
CA GLU A 373 5.79 15.38 20.68
C GLU A 373 4.33 15.77 20.41
N ILE A 374 3.96 15.97 19.15
CA ILE A 374 2.58 16.30 18.76
C ILE A 374 1.68 15.06 18.81
N VAL A 375 2.23 13.89 18.48
CA VAL A 375 1.52 12.61 18.56
C VAL A 375 1.02 12.32 19.97
N GLU A 376 1.80 12.70 20.97
CA GLU A 376 1.45 12.54 22.39
C GLU A 376 0.36 13.52 22.82
N GLN A 377 0.30 14.70 22.23
CA GLN A 377 -0.61 15.79 22.62
C GLN A 377 -1.95 15.75 21.85
N VAL A 378 -1.99 15.20 20.65
CA VAL A 378 -3.14 15.20 19.77
C VAL A 378 -3.64 13.78 19.52
N ALA A 379 -4.73 13.41 20.19
CA ALA A 379 -5.30 12.06 20.08
C ALA A 379 -5.87 11.74 18.69
N ASP A 380 -6.51 12.72 18.03
CA ASP A 380 -7.04 12.58 16.67
C ASP A 380 -6.43 13.64 15.73
N PRO A 381 -5.46 13.25 14.88
CA PRO A 381 -4.79 14.19 13.96
C PRO A 381 -5.72 14.79 12.92
N PHE A 382 -6.89 14.20 12.66
CA PHE A 382 -7.87 14.72 11.71
C PHE A 382 -8.80 15.76 12.33
N SER A 383 -8.77 15.97 13.65
CA SER A 383 -9.58 16.95 14.38
C SER A 383 -9.15 18.39 14.12
N ASP A 384 -9.93 19.36 14.65
CA ASP A 384 -9.56 20.76 14.60
C ASP A 384 -8.30 21.05 15.43
N ASP A 385 -8.06 20.31 16.52
CA ASP A 385 -6.81 20.39 17.29
C ASP A 385 -5.64 19.87 16.49
N GLY A 386 -5.84 18.74 15.78
CA GLY A 386 -4.85 18.19 14.86
C GLY A 386 -4.52 19.17 13.73
N PHE A 387 -5.54 19.80 13.16
CA PHE A 387 -5.34 20.84 12.13
C PHE A 387 -4.51 22.01 12.65
N ARG A 388 -4.83 22.53 13.86
CA ARG A 388 -4.06 23.65 14.46
C ARG A 388 -2.60 23.29 14.68
N ALA A 389 -2.36 22.12 15.28
CA ALA A 389 -0.99 21.61 15.51
C ALA A 389 -0.23 21.43 14.19
N PHE A 390 -0.89 20.91 13.16
CA PHE A 390 -0.32 20.71 11.83
C PHE A 390 0.08 22.04 11.17
N ILE A 391 -0.80 23.04 11.21
CA ILE A 391 -0.51 24.39 10.68
C ILE A 391 0.62 25.05 11.45
N GLU A 392 0.62 24.97 12.78
CA GLU A 392 1.66 25.55 13.63
C GLU A 392 3.04 25.01 13.28
N VAL A 393 3.18 23.68 13.17
CA VAL A 393 4.46 23.07 12.84
C VAL A 393 4.90 23.42 11.43
N TRP A 394 4.05 23.22 10.44
CA TRP A 394 4.46 23.39 9.05
C TRP A 394 4.63 24.84 8.62
N ASN A 395 3.96 25.78 9.29
CA ASN A 395 4.19 27.21 9.14
C ASN A 395 5.33 27.74 10.02
N GLY A 396 5.86 26.91 10.92
CA GLY A 396 7.01 27.28 11.74
C GLY A 396 8.27 27.54 10.89
N PRO A 397 9.24 28.32 11.46
CA PRO A 397 10.51 28.61 10.79
C PRO A 397 11.38 27.36 10.62
N LEU A 398 12.35 27.42 9.72
CA LEU A 398 13.39 26.40 9.60
C LEU A 398 14.23 26.36 10.87
N TYR A 399 14.72 25.15 11.25
CA TYR A 399 15.60 25.00 12.40
C TYR A 399 16.85 25.89 12.27
N GLY A 400 17.19 26.58 13.35
CA GLY A 400 18.37 27.44 13.44
C GLY A 400 18.25 28.83 12.80
N GLN A 401 17.12 29.18 12.21
CA GLN A 401 16.81 30.55 11.80
C GLN A 401 16.05 31.26 12.93
N ASN A 402 16.49 32.44 13.31
CA ASN A 402 15.70 33.29 14.19
C ASN A 402 14.30 33.48 13.61
N SER A 403 13.28 33.47 14.45
CA SER A 403 11.85 33.50 14.12
C SER A 403 11.38 34.71 13.32
N ASP A 404 12.28 35.49 12.75
CA ASP A 404 11.99 36.75 12.13
C ASP A 404 11.49 36.57 10.71
N ASN A 405 10.18 36.53 10.59
CA ASN A 405 9.34 36.97 9.45
C ASN A 405 9.90 36.75 8.01
N THR A 406 10.71 35.69 7.83
CA THR A 406 11.31 35.41 6.52
C THR A 406 10.28 34.90 5.50
N GLY A 407 9.11 34.43 5.96
CA GLY A 407 8.09 33.78 5.14
C GLY A 407 8.47 32.39 4.63
N LEU A 408 9.72 31.98 4.81
CA LEU A 408 10.20 30.64 4.43
C LEU A 408 9.86 29.62 5.52
N THR A 409 8.70 28.99 5.38
CA THR A 409 8.21 27.98 6.34
C THR A 409 8.84 26.60 6.11
N ARG A 410 8.71 25.69 7.09
CA ARG A 410 9.14 24.30 6.95
C ARG A 410 8.48 23.60 5.76
N LEU A 411 7.15 23.82 5.55
CA LEU A 411 6.46 23.25 4.40
C LEU A 411 6.96 23.83 3.08
N ALA A 412 7.15 25.14 2.99
CA ALA A 412 7.65 25.78 1.79
C ALA A 412 9.04 25.26 1.41
N TYR A 413 9.94 25.13 2.40
CA TYR A 413 11.28 24.59 2.17
C TYR A 413 11.24 23.09 1.82
N ARG A 414 10.34 22.31 2.42
CA ARG A 414 10.15 20.90 2.07
C ARG A 414 9.71 20.75 0.62
N ILE A 415 8.76 21.57 0.15
CA ILE A 415 8.36 21.60 -1.25
C ILE A 415 9.55 21.96 -2.15
N TYR A 416 10.32 22.98 -1.80
CA TYR A 416 11.54 23.33 -2.53
C TYR A 416 12.49 22.13 -2.69
N ARG A 417 12.72 21.37 -1.62
CA ARG A 417 13.61 20.20 -1.65
C ARG A 417 13.14 19.07 -2.59
N THR A 418 11.86 19.01 -2.93
CA THR A 418 11.30 18.02 -3.87
C THR A 418 11.29 18.51 -5.33
N ARG A 419 11.83 19.72 -5.61
CA ARG A 419 11.72 20.36 -6.92
C ARG A 419 13.10 20.71 -7.49
N PRO A 420 13.80 19.75 -8.14
CA PRO A 420 15.11 20.04 -8.78
C PRO A 420 15.05 21.15 -9.82
N ASP A 421 13.93 21.27 -10.53
CA ASP A 421 13.70 22.35 -11.51
C ASP A 421 13.65 23.75 -10.86
N VAL A 422 13.01 23.85 -9.69
CA VAL A 422 12.98 25.11 -8.90
C VAL A 422 14.36 25.38 -8.32
N GLN A 423 15.05 24.37 -7.79
CA GLN A 423 16.41 24.48 -7.23
C GLN A 423 17.42 24.93 -8.29
N ALA A 424 17.27 24.50 -9.55
CA ALA A 424 18.15 24.89 -10.65
C ALA A 424 18.10 26.38 -10.99
N VAL A 425 16.96 27.05 -10.72
CA VAL A 425 16.74 28.45 -11.06
C VAL A 425 16.69 29.39 -9.84
N MET A 426 16.57 28.83 -8.63
CA MET A 426 16.52 29.52 -7.33
C MET A 426 17.35 28.71 -6.33
N SER A 427 18.66 28.91 -6.33
CA SER A 427 19.61 28.10 -5.54
C SER A 427 19.76 28.56 -4.08
N ASP A 428 19.42 29.85 -3.79
CA ASP A 428 19.55 30.45 -2.45
C ASP A 428 18.22 31.00 -1.95
N VAL A 429 17.28 30.11 -1.66
CA VAL A 429 15.93 30.48 -1.19
C VAL A 429 15.90 31.00 0.26
N ALA A 430 16.99 30.85 1.01
CA ALA A 430 17.12 31.44 2.34
C ALA A 430 17.68 32.88 2.28
N GLY A 431 18.33 33.26 1.18
CA GLY A 431 18.98 34.56 0.94
C GLY A 431 18.47 35.26 -0.30
N ALA A 432 19.30 35.33 -1.34
CA ALA A 432 19.08 36.15 -2.53
C ALA A 432 17.82 35.82 -3.33
N ASP A 433 17.46 34.54 -3.43
CA ASP A 433 16.30 34.09 -4.20
C ASP A 433 15.01 34.03 -3.36
N ARG A 434 15.04 34.43 -2.08
CA ARG A 434 13.91 34.22 -1.14
C ARG A 434 12.61 34.83 -1.66
N ILE A 435 12.61 36.10 -2.03
CA ILE A 435 11.37 36.77 -2.47
C ILE A 435 10.82 36.13 -3.73
N ARG A 436 11.67 35.83 -4.71
CA ARG A 436 11.30 35.16 -5.95
C ARG A 436 10.72 33.75 -5.69
N PHE A 437 11.29 33.02 -4.73
CA PHE A 437 10.78 31.73 -4.33
C PHE A 437 9.40 31.84 -3.63
N LEU A 438 9.21 32.81 -2.72
CA LEU A 438 7.93 33.01 -2.06
C LEU A 438 6.83 33.40 -3.06
N GLU A 439 7.11 34.25 -4.07
CA GLU A 439 6.20 34.56 -5.16
C GLU A 439 5.79 33.29 -5.94
N TRP A 440 6.76 32.43 -6.27
CA TRP A 440 6.48 31.13 -6.89
C TRP A 440 5.65 30.25 -5.96
N PHE A 441 5.98 30.17 -4.68
CA PHE A 441 5.31 29.33 -3.70
C PHE A 441 3.83 29.70 -3.54
N VAL A 442 3.49 31.00 -3.41
CA VAL A 442 2.10 31.43 -3.25
C VAL A 442 1.29 31.38 -4.56
N SER A 443 1.92 31.22 -5.70
CA SER A 443 1.28 31.17 -7.02
C SER A 443 1.31 29.74 -7.62
N SER A 444 2.41 29.37 -8.24
CA SER A 444 2.57 28.03 -8.89
C SER A 444 2.67 26.90 -7.88
N GLY A 445 3.44 27.08 -6.82
CA GLY A 445 3.56 26.11 -5.73
C GLY A 445 2.21 25.76 -5.10
N LYS A 446 1.39 26.81 -4.81
CA LYS A 446 0.01 26.65 -4.33
C LYS A 446 -0.81 25.71 -5.23
N ARG A 447 -0.81 25.96 -6.55
CA ARG A 447 -1.61 25.19 -7.51
C ARG A 447 -1.11 23.76 -7.67
N GLU A 448 0.19 23.60 -7.81
CA GLU A 448 0.85 22.31 -8.07
C GLU A 448 0.71 21.35 -6.89
N HIS A 449 0.84 21.88 -5.67
CA HIS A 449 0.72 21.10 -4.44
C HIS A 449 -0.67 21.21 -3.77
N ARG A 450 -1.65 21.89 -4.40
CA ARG A 450 -3.02 22.08 -3.90
C ARG A 450 -3.08 22.62 -2.47
N LEU A 451 -2.20 23.59 -2.17
CA LEU A 451 -2.07 24.14 -0.83
C LEU A 451 -3.24 25.04 -0.47
N ASN A 452 -3.65 24.96 0.80
CA ASN A 452 -4.63 25.88 1.37
C ASN A 452 -3.99 27.21 1.74
N GLU A 453 -4.80 28.30 1.79
CA GLU A 453 -4.37 29.65 2.18
C GLU A 453 -3.70 29.68 3.56
N ALA A 454 -4.13 28.83 4.50
CA ALA A 454 -3.54 28.75 5.82
C ALA A 454 -2.01 28.43 5.80
N PHE A 455 -1.51 27.75 4.77
CA PHE A 455 -0.07 27.47 4.61
C PHE A 455 0.68 28.62 3.92
N LEU A 456 -0.02 29.55 3.32
CA LEU A 456 0.57 30.64 2.55
C LEU A 456 0.68 31.94 3.35
N ALA A 457 -0.05 32.04 4.46
CA ALA A 457 -0.11 33.28 5.26
C ALA A 457 1.27 33.82 5.66
N PRO A 458 2.25 33.00 6.15
CA PRO A 458 3.58 33.54 6.46
C PRO A 458 4.33 34.08 5.21
N ALA A 459 4.18 33.45 4.07
CA ALA A 459 4.80 33.87 2.82
C ALA A 459 4.18 35.19 2.31
N TRP A 460 2.86 35.31 2.37
CA TRP A 460 2.16 36.57 2.02
C TRP A 460 2.60 37.72 2.93
N ASN A 461 2.66 37.53 4.23
CA ASN A 461 3.11 38.53 5.19
C ASN A 461 4.54 39.02 4.87
N ALA A 462 5.45 38.09 4.52
CA ALA A 462 6.82 38.42 4.16
C ALA A 462 6.91 39.19 2.82
N LEU A 463 6.10 38.81 1.83
CA LEU A 463 6.03 39.52 0.55
C LEU A 463 5.46 40.92 0.69
N ASP A 464 4.43 41.10 1.51
CA ASP A 464 3.84 42.43 1.79
C ASP A 464 4.82 43.32 2.54
N ALA A 465 5.59 42.79 3.47
CA ALA A 465 6.63 43.53 4.19
C ALA A 465 7.84 43.90 3.31
N ALA A 466 8.07 43.18 2.21
CA ALA A 466 9.15 43.45 1.25
C ALA A 466 8.75 44.43 0.12
N ARG A 467 7.48 44.83 0.03
CA ARG A 467 7.03 45.82 -0.92
C ARG A 467 7.50 47.21 -0.47
N PRO A 468 8.05 48.00 -1.38
CA PRO A 468 8.56 49.34 -1.07
C PRO A 468 7.47 50.32 -0.64
#